data_948ac8e529465e76ffc10f6cb7f79c72
#
_entry.id   948ac8e529465e76ffc10f6cb7f79c72
#
_cell.length_a   1.000
_cell.length_b   1.000
_cell.length_c   1.000
_cell.angle_alpha   90.00
_cell.angle_beta   90.00
_cell.angle_gamma   90.00
#
_symmetry.space_group_name_H-M   'P 1'
#
loop_
_entity.id
_entity.type
_entity.pdbx_description
1 polymer ?
#
loop_
_entity_poly.entity_id
_entity_poly.type
_entity_poly.pdbx_seq_one_letter_code
_entity_poly.pdbx_strand_id
1 'polypeptide(L)'
;MAIGQAIESKVFSEMGIPLNRESLKADEVCAVPGCEGIFAGGDCVTGPKTVIMAIEAGKTAAANIDSFLGTHTDISANLNVPAATHHFMSACGRINLPERDAEERKHDFDIMEKGMTLQEARQECSRCLRCDHYGMGSFRNGREYKW
;
A
#
# COMPACT_ATOMS: atom_id res chain seq x y z
N MET A 1 11.69 20.32 -13.07
CA MET A 1 10.85 20.78 -11.95
C MET A 1 9.75 19.75 -11.77
N ALA A 2 9.64 19.10 -10.61
CA ALA A 2 8.63 18.08 -10.32
C ALA A 2 7.60 18.71 -9.37
N ILE A 3 6.45 19.10 -9.91
CA ILE A 3 5.42 19.88 -9.20
C ILE A 3 4.16 19.07 -8.86
N GLY A 4 4.25 17.74 -8.94
CA GLY A 4 3.16 16.84 -8.64
C GLY A 4 2.48 16.24 -9.87
N GLN A 5 1.38 15.55 -9.64
CA GLN A 5 0.56 14.90 -10.65
C GLN A 5 -0.87 15.41 -10.57
N ALA A 6 -1.53 15.51 -11.70
CA ALA A 6 -2.94 15.86 -11.79
C ALA A 6 -3.73 14.67 -12.34
N ILE A 7 -4.99 14.54 -11.89
CA ILE A 7 -5.90 13.52 -12.41
C ILE A 7 -6.52 14.08 -13.69
N GLU A 8 -6.44 13.31 -14.78
CA GLU A 8 -7.13 13.64 -16.02
C GLU A 8 -8.61 13.26 -15.93
N SER A 9 -9.36 14.05 -15.19
CA SER A 9 -10.76 13.75 -14.83
C SER A 9 -11.79 14.13 -15.90
N LYS A 10 -11.37 14.83 -16.96
CA LYS A 10 -12.26 15.31 -18.02
C LYS A 10 -13.06 14.19 -18.67
N VAL A 11 -12.41 13.08 -18.99
CA VAL A 11 -13.06 11.90 -19.61
C VAL A 11 -14.19 11.36 -18.74
N PHE A 12 -13.97 11.26 -17.45
CA PHE A 12 -14.97 10.78 -16.49
C PHE A 12 -16.17 11.74 -16.38
N SER A 13 -15.90 13.05 -16.39
CA SER A 13 -16.94 14.06 -16.40
C SER A 13 -17.81 14.00 -17.67
N GLU A 14 -17.20 13.78 -18.83
CA GLU A 14 -17.91 13.62 -20.10
C GLU A 14 -18.78 12.34 -20.13
N MET A 15 -18.39 11.32 -19.37
CA MET A 15 -19.17 10.08 -19.17
C MET A 15 -20.28 10.24 -18.09
N GLY A 16 -20.43 11.41 -17.48
CA GLY A 16 -21.42 11.66 -16.46
C GLY A 16 -21.08 11.16 -15.06
N ILE A 17 -19.81 10.76 -14.83
CA ILE A 17 -19.33 10.30 -13.53
C ILE A 17 -19.13 11.51 -12.61
N PRO A 18 -19.69 11.51 -11.39
CA PRO A 18 -19.59 12.64 -10.48
C PRO A 18 -18.16 12.86 -10.00
N LEU A 19 -17.72 14.12 -10.04
CA LEU A 19 -16.41 14.55 -9.57
C LEU A 19 -16.51 15.29 -8.25
N ASN A 20 -15.45 15.22 -7.47
CA ASN A 20 -15.16 16.10 -6.34
C ASN A 20 -13.93 16.94 -6.71
N ARG A 21 -14.14 18.16 -7.23
CA ARG A 21 -13.14 19.00 -7.89
C ARG A 21 -12.53 18.28 -9.10
N GLU A 22 -11.25 17.84 -9.01
CA GLU A 22 -10.53 17.13 -10.07
C GLU A 22 -10.45 15.61 -9.85
N SER A 23 -11.02 15.08 -8.75
CA SER A 23 -11.01 13.64 -8.46
C SER A 23 -12.41 13.04 -8.61
N LEU A 24 -12.48 11.73 -8.84
CA LEU A 24 -13.73 11.01 -8.86
C LEU A 24 -14.32 10.97 -7.44
N LYS A 25 -15.65 11.07 -7.36
CA LYS A 25 -16.36 10.90 -6.10
C LYS A 25 -16.65 9.42 -5.88
N ALA A 26 -16.15 8.85 -4.79
CA ALA A 26 -16.49 7.51 -4.33
C ALA A 26 -16.77 7.55 -2.82
N ASP A 27 -17.55 6.60 -2.34
CA ASP A 27 -17.82 6.41 -0.92
C ASP A 27 -16.80 5.47 -0.24
N GLU A 28 -17.06 5.09 1.02
CA GLU A 28 -16.19 4.24 1.83
C GLU A 28 -16.06 2.80 1.29
N VAL A 29 -17.02 2.36 0.47
CA VAL A 29 -17.03 1.05 -0.19
C VAL A 29 -16.56 1.14 -1.64
N CYS A 30 -15.98 2.26 -2.03
CA CYS A 30 -15.51 2.57 -3.38
C CYS A 30 -16.63 2.66 -4.42
N ALA A 31 -17.91 2.72 -4.05
CA ALA A 31 -19.00 2.90 -5.00
C ALA A 31 -19.11 4.37 -5.42
N VAL A 32 -19.41 4.60 -6.71
CA VAL A 32 -19.60 5.93 -7.27
C VAL A 32 -21.07 6.35 -7.06
N PRO A 33 -21.36 7.39 -6.25
CA PRO A 33 -22.72 7.78 -5.95
C PRO A 33 -23.52 8.14 -7.21
N GLY A 34 -24.70 7.54 -7.36
CA GLY A 34 -25.59 7.78 -8.51
C GLY A 34 -25.21 7.02 -9.77
N CYS A 35 -24.17 6.19 -9.75
CA CYS A 35 -23.73 5.36 -10.87
C CYS A 35 -23.69 3.88 -10.43
N GLU A 36 -24.81 3.18 -10.53
CA GLU A 36 -24.91 1.78 -10.12
C GLU A 36 -23.93 0.90 -10.91
N GLY A 37 -23.18 0.03 -10.19
CA GLY A 37 -22.19 -0.87 -10.77
C GLY A 37 -20.87 -0.21 -11.14
N ILE A 38 -20.66 1.08 -10.82
CA ILE A 38 -19.38 1.76 -11.00
C ILE A 38 -18.69 1.91 -9.66
N PHE A 39 -17.43 1.49 -9.63
CA PHE A 39 -16.57 1.59 -8.45
C PHE A 39 -15.28 2.34 -8.82
N ALA A 40 -14.76 3.13 -7.88
CA ALA A 40 -13.53 3.90 -8.08
C ALA A 40 -12.71 3.92 -6.79
N GLY A 41 -11.38 3.85 -6.95
CA GLY A 41 -10.46 3.90 -5.81
C GLY A 41 -9.04 4.26 -6.22
N GLY A 42 -8.15 4.43 -5.24
CA GLY A 42 -6.79 4.84 -5.47
C GLY A 42 -6.66 6.32 -5.84
N ASP A 43 -5.61 6.66 -6.57
CA ASP A 43 -5.23 8.05 -6.83
C ASP A 43 -6.28 8.85 -7.61
N CYS A 44 -7.14 8.21 -8.39
CA CYS A 44 -8.21 8.90 -9.11
C CYS A 44 -9.31 9.43 -8.17
N VAL A 45 -9.40 8.91 -6.93
CA VAL A 45 -10.34 9.37 -5.89
C VAL A 45 -9.63 10.25 -4.86
N THR A 46 -8.46 9.84 -4.38
CA THR A 46 -7.76 10.49 -3.25
C THR A 46 -6.74 11.53 -3.66
N GLY A 47 -6.42 11.65 -4.94
CA GLY A 47 -5.20 12.28 -5.42
C GLY A 47 -3.98 11.37 -5.14
N PRO A 48 -2.77 11.78 -5.57
CA PRO A 48 -1.56 11.01 -5.36
C PRO A 48 -1.32 10.71 -3.88
N LYS A 49 -1.30 9.42 -3.52
CA LYS A 49 -1.11 8.90 -2.17
C LYS A 49 -0.08 7.77 -2.17
N THR A 50 -0.08 6.95 -1.13
CA THR A 50 0.83 5.81 -1.03
C THR A 50 0.32 4.59 -1.78
N VAL A 51 1.24 3.74 -2.24
CA VAL A 51 0.91 2.45 -2.88
C VAL A 51 0.03 1.57 -1.97
N ILE A 52 0.27 1.60 -0.67
CA ILE A 52 -0.52 0.83 0.31
C ILE A 52 -1.99 1.26 0.28
N MET A 53 -2.28 2.56 0.23
CA MET A 53 -3.65 3.06 0.14
C MET A 53 -4.32 2.71 -1.19
N ALA A 54 -3.56 2.71 -2.29
CA ALA A 54 -4.08 2.28 -3.58
C ALA A 54 -4.43 0.78 -3.61
N ILE A 55 -3.59 -0.06 -2.98
CA ILE A 55 -3.87 -1.51 -2.83
C ILE A 55 -5.11 -1.73 -1.94
N GLU A 56 -5.24 -1.01 -0.83
CA GLU A 56 -6.40 -1.08 0.05
C GLU A 56 -7.69 -0.73 -0.71
N ALA A 57 -7.68 0.38 -1.44
CA ALA A 57 -8.82 0.79 -2.26
C ALA A 57 -9.18 -0.25 -3.32
N GLY A 58 -8.17 -0.84 -3.99
CA GLY A 58 -8.37 -1.91 -4.98
C GLY A 58 -9.02 -3.15 -4.38
N LYS A 59 -8.60 -3.57 -3.20
CA LYS A 59 -9.20 -4.72 -2.48
C LYS A 59 -10.62 -4.43 -2.02
N THR A 60 -10.85 -3.22 -1.49
CA THR A 60 -12.19 -2.77 -1.08
C THR A 60 -13.14 -2.75 -2.29
N ALA A 61 -12.70 -2.18 -3.41
CA ALA A 61 -13.50 -2.16 -4.62
C ALA A 61 -13.79 -3.58 -5.13
N ALA A 62 -12.79 -4.47 -5.16
CA ALA A 62 -12.96 -5.86 -5.61
C ALA A 62 -14.00 -6.62 -4.76
N ALA A 63 -13.93 -6.50 -3.43
CA ALA A 63 -14.89 -7.12 -2.52
C ALA A 63 -16.33 -6.61 -2.74
N ASN A 64 -16.47 -5.31 -2.98
CA ASN A 64 -17.79 -4.72 -3.19
C ASN A 64 -18.34 -4.99 -4.61
N ILE A 65 -17.48 -5.09 -5.62
CA ILE A 65 -17.86 -5.58 -6.96
C ILE A 65 -18.33 -7.03 -6.89
N ASP A 66 -17.60 -7.89 -6.18
CA ASP A 66 -17.96 -9.29 -5.98
C ASP A 66 -19.34 -9.42 -5.29
N SER A 67 -19.56 -8.64 -4.25
CA SER A 67 -20.84 -8.57 -3.56
C SER A 67 -21.96 -8.02 -4.46
N PHE A 68 -21.68 -7.01 -5.27
CA PHE A 68 -22.64 -6.45 -6.24
C PHE A 68 -23.05 -7.47 -7.30
N LEU A 69 -22.12 -8.31 -7.74
CA LEU A 69 -22.36 -9.41 -8.68
C LEU A 69 -23.02 -10.63 -8.04
N GLY A 70 -23.16 -10.65 -6.70
CA GLY A 70 -23.82 -11.73 -5.96
C GLY A 70 -22.98 -13.01 -5.78
N THR A 71 -21.66 -12.92 -5.98
CA THR A 71 -20.78 -14.09 -5.90
C THR A 71 -20.24 -14.35 -4.48
N HIS A 72 -20.01 -13.31 -3.69
CA HIS A 72 -19.59 -13.39 -2.27
C HIS A 72 -18.35 -14.24 -2.02
N THR A 73 -17.32 -14.06 -2.83
CA THR A 73 -16.04 -14.77 -2.68
C THR A 73 -15.29 -14.24 -1.46
N ASP A 74 -14.82 -15.14 -0.60
CA ASP A 74 -13.93 -14.76 0.50
C ASP A 74 -12.52 -14.49 -0.05
N ILE A 75 -12.14 -13.22 -0.09
CA ILE A 75 -10.80 -12.75 -0.50
C ILE A 75 -9.88 -12.49 0.70
N SER A 76 -10.26 -12.97 1.89
CA SER A 76 -9.42 -12.82 3.08
C SER A 76 -8.12 -13.60 2.94
N ALA A 77 -7.00 -12.95 3.24
CA ALA A 77 -5.73 -13.64 3.36
C ALA A 77 -5.62 -14.23 4.77
N ASN A 78 -5.73 -15.55 4.91
CA ASN A 78 -5.47 -16.26 6.15
C ASN A 78 -3.97 -16.25 6.46
N LEU A 79 -3.44 -15.07 6.84
CA LEU A 79 -2.06 -14.91 7.27
C LEU A 79 -1.97 -15.31 8.75
N ASN A 80 -1.41 -16.50 9.00
CA ASN A 80 -0.98 -16.83 10.34
C ASN A 80 0.31 -16.06 10.65
N VAL A 81 0.17 -14.92 11.32
CA VAL A 81 1.33 -14.14 11.79
C VAL A 81 1.77 -14.74 13.12
N PRO A 82 2.97 -15.36 13.18
CA PRO A 82 3.45 -15.96 14.43
C PRO A 82 3.51 -14.90 15.52
N ALA A 83 3.17 -15.28 16.77
CA ALA A 83 3.31 -14.38 17.90
C ALA A 83 4.74 -13.86 18.02
N ALA A 84 4.88 -12.58 18.38
CA ALA A 84 6.19 -11.98 18.61
C ALA A 84 6.86 -12.70 19.79
N THR A 85 8.02 -13.28 19.54
CA THR A 85 8.88 -13.79 20.60
C THR A 85 9.85 -12.71 20.98
N HIS A 86 9.96 -12.40 22.30
CA HIS A 86 10.97 -11.52 22.79
C HIS A 86 12.34 -12.19 22.66
N HIS A 87 13.12 -11.75 21.70
CA HIS A 87 14.51 -12.16 21.56
C HIS A 87 15.41 -11.14 22.26
N PHE A 88 16.38 -11.66 23.00
CA PHE A 88 17.46 -10.83 23.49
C PHE A 88 18.24 -10.31 22.28
N MET A 89 18.12 -9.02 22.02
CA MET A 89 18.82 -8.39 20.91
C MET A 89 20.20 -7.95 21.36
N SER A 90 21.24 -8.50 20.75
CA SER A 90 22.58 -7.95 20.87
C SER A 90 22.62 -6.57 20.25
N ALA A 91 23.20 -5.59 20.93
CA ALA A 91 23.45 -4.29 20.35
C ALA A 91 24.39 -4.44 19.15
N CYS A 92 23.90 -4.18 17.96
CA CYS A 92 24.69 -4.19 16.73
C CYS A 92 24.42 -2.91 15.92
N GLY A 93 25.42 -2.48 15.16
CA GLY A 93 25.31 -1.30 14.30
C GLY A 93 24.35 -1.52 13.14
N ARG A 94 23.89 -0.41 12.56
CA ARG A 94 23.14 -0.41 11.32
C ARG A 94 24.07 -0.80 10.16
N ILE A 95 23.55 -1.58 9.22
CA ILE A 95 24.25 -1.84 7.94
C ILE A 95 24.03 -0.63 7.04
N ASN A 96 25.11 -0.06 6.54
CA ASN A 96 25.08 0.95 5.48
C ASN A 96 25.25 0.29 4.14
N LEU A 97 24.21 0.32 3.33
CA LEU A 97 24.28 -0.20 1.96
C LEU A 97 25.18 0.70 1.11
N PRO A 98 26.18 0.14 0.42
CA PRO A 98 26.99 0.93 -0.50
C PRO A 98 26.14 1.29 -1.73
N GLU A 99 26.21 2.55 -2.12
CA GLU A 99 25.62 3.05 -3.36
C GLU A 99 26.64 2.97 -4.49
N ARG A 100 26.15 2.88 -5.72
CA ARG A 100 26.96 3.07 -6.92
C ARG A 100 27.40 4.54 -6.98
N ASP A 101 28.57 4.77 -7.60
CA ASP A 101 29.07 6.11 -7.79
C ASP A 101 28.10 6.98 -8.59
N ALA A 102 27.98 8.24 -8.23
CA ALA A 102 27.04 9.17 -8.86
C ALA A 102 27.34 9.39 -10.34
N GLU A 103 28.63 9.35 -10.75
CA GLU A 103 29.03 9.49 -12.14
C GLU A 103 28.68 8.26 -12.98
N GLU A 104 28.69 7.06 -12.39
CA GLU A 104 28.26 5.84 -13.08
C GLU A 104 26.75 5.81 -13.25
N ARG A 105 25.99 6.02 -12.16
CA ARG A 105 24.52 5.87 -12.13
C ARG A 105 23.74 6.91 -12.93
N LYS A 106 24.35 8.02 -13.35
CA LYS A 106 23.68 9.03 -14.18
C LYS A 106 23.49 8.59 -15.64
N HIS A 107 24.14 7.51 -16.07
CA HIS A 107 24.12 7.03 -17.44
C HIS A 107 23.19 5.84 -17.69
N ASP A 108 22.58 5.29 -16.64
CA ASP A 108 21.71 4.11 -16.72
C ASP A 108 20.60 4.16 -15.68
N PHE A 109 19.72 3.16 -15.69
CA PHE A 109 18.65 2.95 -14.71
C PHE A 109 18.87 1.68 -13.89
N ASP A 110 20.11 1.22 -13.78
CA ASP A 110 20.44 0.07 -12.94
C ASP A 110 20.28 0.39 -11.46
N ILE A 111 20.16 -0.65 -10.65
CA ILE A 111 19.97 -0.55 -9.20
C ILE A 111 21.05 0.35 -8.59
N MET A 112 20.62 1.40 -7.90
CA MET A 112 21.49 2.40 -7.27
C MET A 112 22.16 1.86 -6.01
N GLU A 113 21.40 1.26 -5.11
CA GLU A 113 21.90 0.67 -3.87
C GLU A 113 22.27 -0.80 -4.09
N LYS A 114 23.47 -1.19 -3.67
CA LYS A 114 23.88 -2.59 -3.71
C LYS A 114 23.11 -3.38 -2.63
N GLY A 115 22.72 -4.60 -2.97
CA GLY A 115 21.99 -5.46 -2.04
C GLY A 115 22.82 -5.87 -0.82
N MET A 116 22.15 -6.30 0.22
CA MET A 116 22.76 -6.89 1.42
C MET A 116 23.24 -8.31 1.14
N THR A 117 24.35 -8.68 1.76
CA THR A 117 24.70 -10.08 1.95
C THR A 117 23.72 -10.74 2.94
N LEU A 118 23.65 -12.07 2.92
CA LEU A 118 22.80 -12.80 3.87
C LEU A 118 23.18 -12.51 5.35
N GLN A 119 24.46 -12.29 5.61
CA GLN A 119 24.95 -11.96 6.95
C GLN A 119 24.48 -10.56 7.38
N GLU A 120 24.61 -9.57 6.50
CA GLU A 120 24.12 -8.20 6.75
C GLU A 120 22.61 -8.16 6.93
N ALA A 121 21.86 -8.89 6.10
CA ALA A 121 20.42 -9.01 6.24
C ALA A 121 20.03 -9.63 7.59
N ARG A 122 20.73 -10.66 8.05
CA ARG A 122 20.52 -11.25 9.38
C ARG A 122 20.83 -10.26 10.50
N GLN A 123 21.89 -9.46 10.37
CA GLN A 123 22.21 -8.40 11.34
C GLN A 123 21.11 -7.36 11.41
N GLU A 124 20.60 -6.85 10.29
CA GLU A 124 19.48 -5.91 10.28
C GLU A 124 18.19 -6.54 10.83
N CYS A 125 17.89 -7.78 10.49
CA CYS A 125 16.74 -8.50 11.06
C CYS A 125 16.89 -8.67 12.58
N SER A 126 18.09 -8.87 13.11
CA SER A 126 18.31 -9.00 14.57
C SER A 126 18.03 -7.71 15.35
N ARG A 127 18.03 -6.56 14.68
CA ARG A 127 17.67 -5.25 15.28
C ARG A 127 16.17 -4.95 15.21
N CYS A 128 15.40 -5.78 14.53
CA CYS A 128 13.99 -5.56 14.33
C CYS A 128 13.21 -5.65 15.64
N LEU A 129 12.57 -4.56 16.06
CA LEU A 129 11.76 -4.50 17.29
C LEU A 129 10.38 -5.13 17.12
N ARG A 130 10.05 -5.66 15.95
CA ARG A 130 8.73 -6.23 15.63
C ARG A 130 7.61 -5.25 15.97
N CYS A 131 7.73 -4.00 15.52
CA CYS A 131 6.72 -2.95 15.74
C CYS A 131 5.34 -3.30 15.13
N ASP A 132 5.29 -4.22 14.18
CA ASP A 132 4.08 -4.83 13.65
C ASP A 132 3.23 -5.50 14.75
N HIS A 133 3.86 -6.05 15.80
CA HIS A 133 3.17 -6.65 16.95
C HIS A 133 2.80 -5.63 18.03
N TYR A 134 3.57 -4.57 18.15
CA TYR A 134 3.27 -3.48 19.10
C TYR A 134 2.33 -2.44 18.51
N GLY A 135 2.00 -2.55 17.24
CA GLY A 135 1.05 -1.68 16.56
C GLY A 135 -0.38 -1.84 17.06
N MET A 136 -1.30 -1.15 16.41
CA MET A 136 -2.71 -1.04 16.82
C MET A 136 -3.43 -2.38 17.04
N GLY A 137 -2.89 -3.49 16.55
CA GLY A 137 -3.41 -4.82 16.76
C GLY A 137 -3.31 -5.32 18.19
N SER A 138 -2.16 -5.17 18.84
CA SER A 138 -1.93 -5.68 20.21
C SER A 138 -2.74 -4.95 21.28
N PHE A 139 -3.01 -3.65 21.08
CA PHE A 139 -3.78 -2.83 22.00
C PHE A 139 -5.28 -2.80 21.73
N ARG A 140 -5.74 -3.36 20.61
CA ARG A 140 -7.14 -3.32 20.17
C ARG A 140 -7.69 -4.71 19.81
N ASN A 141 -7.33 -5.74 20.55
CA ASN A 141 -7.80 -7.13 20.34
C ASN A 141 -7.50 -7.73 18.97
N GLY A 142 -6.39 -7.33 18.37
CA GLY A 142 -6.01 -7.75 17.03
C GLY A 142 -6.82 -7.04 15.94
N ARG A 143 -6.18 -6.72 14.83
CA ARG A 143 -6.94 -6.40 13.62
C ARG A 143 -7.50 -7.71 13.06
N GLU A 144 -8.80 -7.88 13.09
CA GLU A 144 -9.42 -8.73 12.08
C GLU A 144 -9.23 -8.02 10.74
N TYR A 145 -8.33 -8.53 9.92
CA TYR A 145 -8.22 -8.10 8.54
C TYR A 145 -9.41 -8.67 7.77
N LYS A 146 -10.52 -7.97 7.81
CA LYS A 146 -11.58 -8.15 6.84
C LYS A 146 -11.24 -7.23 5.68
N TRP A 147 -10.82 -7.83 4.62
CA TRP A 147 -10.72 -7.17 3.33
C TRP A 147 -12.09 -7.19 2.66
#